data_587d48b5066f03205aa7cbeed07ef891
#
_entry.id   587d48b5066f03205aa7cbeed07ef891
#
_cell.length_a   1.000
_cell.length_b   1.000
_cell.length_c   1.000
_cell.angle_alpha   90.00
_cell.angle_beta   90.00
_cell.angle_gamma   90.00
#
_symmetry.space_group_name_H-M   'P 1'
#
loop_
_entity.id
_entity.type
_entity.pdbx_description
1 polymer ?
#
loop_
_entity_poly.entity_id
_entity_poly.type
_entity_poly.pdbx_seq_one_letter_code
_entity_poly.pdbx_strand_id
1 'polypeptide(L)'
;MYRIREVDGFDDDVADALRDLHRLTFFDNAPMPEFDVGHWWLGFCEDGMPVAFAGLAPSTHIRNAGYFCRVGVLPNHRGSSLQVRLMRRMECRTRRNGWRCVVSDTADNIASANNFIRAGYRLFRPVHPWGWTNTLYWRKRVVCNHDRRLG
;
A
#
# COMPACT_ATOMS: atom_id res chain seq x y z
N MET A 1 -0.08 -20.77 5.68
CA MET A 1 0.17 -19.97 4.45
C MET A 1 -0.83 -18.82 4.37
N TYR A 2 -0.39 -17.66 3.96
CA TYR A 2 -1.24 -16.47 3.90
C TYR A 2 -1.97 -16.36 2.58
N ARG A 3 -3.21 -15.88 2.63
CA ARG A 3 -4.00 -15.53 1.44
C ARG A 3 -4.24 -14.03 1.41
N ILE A 4 -4.11 -13.43 0.25
CA ILE A 4 -4.37 -12.01 0.05
C ILE A 4 -5.54 -11.86 -0.92
N ARG A 5 -6.51 -11.02 -0.53
CA ARG A 5 -7.68 -10.72 -1.35
C ARG A 5 -7.90 -9.22 -1.43
N GLU A 6 -8.23 -8.76 -2.62
CA GLU A 6 -8.81 -7.43 -2.79
C GLU A 6 -10.23 -7.45 -2.25
N VAL A 7 -10.60 -6.44 -1.50
CA VAL A 7 -11.88 -6.39 -0.78
C VAL A 7 -12.62 -5.09 -1.07
N ASP A 8 -13.92 -5.10 -0.84
CA ASP A 8 -14.77 -3.94 -1.02
C ASP A 8 -14.97 -3.21 0.32
N GLY A 9 -14.44 -1.99 0.42
CA GLY A 9 -14.54 -1.18 1.63
C GLY A 9 -15.94 -0.65 1.94
N PHE A 10 -16.90 -0.79 1.01
CA PHE A 10 -18.32 -0.51 1.28
C PHE A 10 -18.99 -1.60 2.11
N ASP A 11 -18.46 -2.81 2.11
CA ASP A 11 -18.95 -3.89 2.96
C ASP A 11 -18.61 -3.57 4.42
N ASP A 12 -19.61 -3.57 5.29
CA ASP A 12 -19.45 -3.17 6.69
C ASP A 12 -18.50 -4.10 7.46
N ASP A 13 -18.55 -5.40 7.22
CA ASP A 13 -17.66 -6.36 7.88
C ASP A 13 -16.20 -6.16 7.43
N VAL A 14 -15.99 -5.88 6.16
CA VAL A 14 -14.68 -5.55 5.60
C VAL A 14 -14.16 -4.24 6.19
N ALA A 15 -14.99 -3.21 6.23
CA ALA A 15 -14.61 -1.91 6.81
C ALA A 15 -14.24 -2.04 8.29
N ASP A 16 -14.97 -2.84 9.05
CA ASP A 16 -14.67 -3.12 10.46
C ASP A 16 -13.33 -3.83 10.62
N ALA A 17 -13.05 -4.85 9.79
CA ALA A 17 -11.77 -5.55 9.81
C ALA A 17 -10.61 -4.62 9.46
N LEU A 18 -10.76 -3.76 8.45
CA LEU A 18 -9.76 -2.76 8.06
C LEU A 18 -9.51 -1.75 9.20
N ARG A 19 -10.57 -1.26 9.83
CA ARG A 19 -10.47 -0.34 10.99
C ARG A 19 -9.71 -0.97 12.14
N ASP A 20 -10.04 -2.21 12.50
CA ASP A 20 -9.40 -2.92 13.59
C ASP A 20 -7.90 -3.13 13.31
N LEU A 21 -7.56 -3.57 12.10
CA LEU A 21 -6.17 -3.73 11.70
C LEU A 21 -5.41 -2.40 11.70
N HIS A 22 -6.04 -1.31 11.24
CA HIS A 22 -5.44 0.02 11.29
C HIS A 22 -5.12 0.44 12.74
N ARG A 23 -6.07 0.26 13.66
CA ARG A 23 -5.86 0.59 15.08
C ARG A 23 -4.74 -0.23 15.71
N LEU A 24 -4.60 -1.49 15.33
CA LEU A 24 -3.59 -2.39 15.90
C LEU A 24 -2.19 -2.20 15.32
N THR A 25 -2.06 -1.56 14.16
CA THR A 25 -0.78 -1.44 13.43
C THR A 25 -0.25 -0.02 13.32
N PHE A 26 -1.08 0.99 13.55
CA PHE A 26 -0.69 2.40 13.52
C PHE A 26 -0.73 3.02 14.92
N PHE A 27 -0.06 4.17 15.08
CA PHE A 27 -0.07 4.92 16.35
C PHE A 27 -1.47 5.48 16.64
N ASP A 28 -1.77 5.73 17.92
CA ASP A 28 -3.11 6.05 18.41
C ASP A 28 -3.81 7.24 17.74
N ASN A 29 -3.05 8.24 17.31
CA ASN A 29 -3.58 9.44 16.67
C ASN A 29 -3.47 9.42 15.14
N ALA A 30 -3.15 8.27 14.53
CA ALA A 30 -3.11 8.18 13.08
C ALA A 30 -4.52 8.38 12.50
N PRO A 31 -4.69 9.29 11.52
CA PRO A 31 -6.00 9.49 10.91
C PRO A 31 -6.53 8.19 10.28
N MET A 32 -7.78 7.86 10.57
CA MET A 32 -8.44 6.70 9.99
C MET A 32 -8.74 6.95 8.52
N PRO A 33 -8.31 6.07 7.59
CA PRO A 33 -8.64 6.20 6.18
C PRO A 33 -10.13 6.03 5.92
N GLU A 34 -10.60 6.56 4.80
CA GLU A 34 -11.92 6.29 4.25
C GLU A 34 -11.83 5.02 3.39
N PHE A 35 -12.33 3.90 3.90
CA PHE A 35 -12.20 2.59 3.24
C PHE A 35 -13.14 2.40 2.04
N ASP A 36 -14.10 3.26 1.84
CA ASP A 36 -14.95 3.32 0.66
C ASP A 36 -14.29 4.04 -0.53
N VAL A 37 -13.09 4.61 -0.33
CA VAL A 37 -12.29 5.27 -1.37
C VAL A 37 -11.04 4.45 -1.67
N GLY A 38 -10.73 4.28 -2.96
CA GLY A 38 -9.55 3.55 -3.40
C GLY A 38 -9.74 2.04 -3.42
N HIS A 39 -8.64 1.34 -3.43
CA HIS A 39 -8.57 -0.12 -3.47
C HIS A 39 -7.97 -0.65 -2.18
N TRP A 40 -8.53 -1.71 -1.63
CA TRP A 40 -8.10 -2.28 -0.36
C TRP A 40 -7.88 -3.78 -0.46
N TRP A 41 -6.95 -4.29 0.34
CA TRP A 41 -6.62 -5.71 0.42
C TRP A 41 -6.58 -6.14 1.88
N LEU A 42 -6.98 -7.38 2.11
CA LEU A 42 -6.79 -8.06 3.38
C LEU A 42 -5.88 -9.28 3.17
N GLY A 43 -4.96 -9.48 4.10
CA GLY A 43 -4.19 -10.70 4.22
C GLY A 43 -4.76 -11.55 5.35
N PHE A 44 -4.97 -12.83 5.08
CA PHE A 44 -5.55 -13.80 6.03
C PHE A 44 -4.52 -14.87 6.36
N CYS A 45 -4.44 -15.25 7.64
CA CYS A 45 -3.67 -16.42 8.06
C CYS A 45 -4.44 -17.71 7.78
N GLU A 46 -3.83 -18.86 8.09
CA GLU A 46 -4.44 -20.18 7.85
C GLU A 46 -5.81 -20.36 8.53
N ASP A 47 -5.98 -19.78 9.72
CA ASP A 47 -7.23 -19.81 10.45
C ASP A 47 -8.33 -18.92 9.86
N GLY A 48 -8.05 -18.20 8.80
CA GLY A 48 -8.99 -17.29 8.17
C GLY A 48 -9.12 -15.93 8.84
N MET A 49 -8.27 -15.63 9.82
CA MET A 49 -8.26 -14.34 10.50
C MET A 49 -7.53 -13.29 9.66
N PRO A 50 -8.07 -12.07 9.55
CA PRO A 50 -7.37 -10.98 8.90
C PRO A 50 -6.19 -10.52 9.78
N VAL A 51 -4.99 -10.50 9.22
CA VAL A 51 -3.74 -10.20 9.94
C VAL A 51 -2.93 -9.09 9.29
N ALA A 52 -3.33 -8.64 8.12
CA ALA A 52 -2.65 -7.58 7.37
C ALA A 52 -3.62 -6.87 6.43
N PHE A 53 -3.30 -5.64 6.09
CA PHE A 53 -4.09 -4.86 5.14
C PHE A 53 -3.21 -3.90 4.34
N ALA A 54 -3.73 -3.45 3.21
CA ALA A 54 -3.09 -2.41 2.42
C ALA A 54 -4.13 -1.61 1.65
N GLY A 55 -3.80 -0.36 1.34
CA GLY A 55 -4.64 0.54 0.58
C GLY A 55 -3.88 1.28 -0.50
N LEU A 56 -4.53 1.44 -1.65
CA LEU A 56 -4.06 2.16 -2.82
C LEU A 56 -5.13 3.15 -3.26
N ALA A 57 -4.77 4.40 -3.41
CA ALA A 57 -5.66 5.45 -3.90
C ALA A 57 -5.05 6.14 -5.12
N PRO A 58 -5.85 6.87 -5.93
CA PRO A 58 -5.25 7.76 -6.92
C PRO A 58 -4.37 8.79 -6.22
N SER A 59 -3.17 9.04 -6.74
CA SER A 59 -2.32 10.09 -6.19
C SER A 59 -2.92 11.47 -6.48
N THR A 60 -2.98 12.31 -5.45
CA THR A 60 -3.37 13.72 -5.59
C THR A 60 -2.16 14.64 -5.83
N HIS A 61 -0.95 14.09 -5.71
CA HIS A 61 0.30 14.84 -5.80
C HIS A 61 1.07 14.57 -7.09
N ILE A 62 1.01 13.34 -7.59
CA ILE A 62 1.71 12.90 -8.81
C ILE A 62 0.67 12.47 -9.83
N ARG A 63 0.76 13.04 -11.01
CA ARG A 63 -0.15 12.76 -12.11
C ARG A 63 0.00 11.33 -12.60
N ASN A 64 -1.14 10.67 -12.87
CA ASN A 64 -1.19 9.32 -13.44
C ASN A 64 -0.43 8.28 -12.61
N ALA A 65 -0.60 8.37 -11.30
CA ALA A 65 0.06 7.51 -10.31
C ALA A 65 -0.92 7.00 -9.27
N GLY A 66 -0.67 5.80 -8.78
CA GLY A 66 -1.28 5.30 -7.56
C GLY A 66 -0.50 5.77 -6.34
N TYR A 67 -1.20 6.06 -5.27
CA TYR A 67 -0.61 6.39 -3.96
C TYR A 67 -0.83 5.22 -3.01
N PHE A 68 0.26 4.67 -2.56
CA PHE A 68 0.30 3.63 -1.53
C PHE A 68 0.01 4.30 -0.18
N CYS A 69 -1.24 4.30 0.25
CA CYS A 69 -1.67 5.14 1.36
C CYS A 69 -1.52 4.46 2.72
N ARG A 70 -1.66 3.15 2.79
CA ARG A 70 -1.55 2.41 4.05
C ARG A 70 -1.07 0.99 3.82
N VAL A 71 -0.33 0.46 4.80
CA VAL A 71 -0.05 -0.96 4.94
C VAL A 71 0.17 -1.24 6.42
N GLY A 72 -0.35 -2.34 6.89
CA GLY A 72 -0.14 -2.80 8.25
C GLY A 72 -0.12 -4.31 8.31
N VAL A 73 0.78 -4.84 9.13
CA VAL A 73 0.88 -6.27 9.43
C VAL A 73 0.92 -6.43 10.95
N LEU A 74 0.07 -7.30 11.49
CA LEU A 74 0.07 -7.57 12.92
C LEU A 74 1.46 -8.05 13.38
N PRO A 75 1.92 -7.66 14.59
CA PRO A 75 3.27 -7.95 15.06
C PRO A 75 3.68 -9.42 14.94
N ASN A 76 2.79 -10.36 15.28
CA ASN A 76 3.07 -11.79 15.23
C ASN A 76 3.19 -12.36 13.81
N HIS A 77 2.83 -11.59 12.80
CA HIS A 77 2.85 -12.00 11.39
C HIS A 77 3.88 -11.23 10.56
N ARG A 78 4.67 -10.37 11.21
CA ARG A 78 5.78 -9.65 10.57
C ARG A 78 6.93 -10.61 10.23
N GLY A 79 7.74 -10.21 9.26
CA GLY A 79 8.86 -11.04 8.80
C GLY A 79 8.45 -12.19 7.87
N SER A 80 7.17 -12.26 7.48
CA SER A 80 6.59 -13.30 6.60
C SER A 80 6.50 -12.89 5.13
N SER A 81 7.08 -11.76 4.76
CA SER A 81 7.00 -11.14 3.42
C SER A 81 5.58 -10.68 3.02
N LEU A 82 4.65 -10.61 3.96
CA LEU A 82 3.27 -10.17 3.69
C LEU A 82 3.22 -8.75 3.11
N GLN A 83 4.00 -7.83 3.67
CA GLN A 83 4.02 -6.45 3.20
C GLN A 83 4.46 -6.37 1.73
N VAL A 84 5.52 -7.07 1.35
CA VAL A 84 6.02 -7.09 -0.03
C VAL A 84 4.99 -7.73 -0.96
N ARG A 85 4.31 -8.79 -0.52
CA ARG A 85 3.25 -9.44 -1.29
C ARG A 85 2.05 -8.51 -1.50
N LEU A 86 1.66 -7.76 -0.48
CA LEU A 86 0.61 -6.74 -0.58
C LEU A 86 1.02 -5.63 -1.57
N MET A 87 2.26 -5.18 -1.51
CA MET A 87 2.80 -4.18 -2.43
C MET A 87 2.71 -4.65 -3.89
N ARG A 88 3.02 -5.92 -4.16
CA ARG A 88 2.89 -6.50 -5.50
C ARG A 88 1.44 -6.51 -5.99
N ARG A 89 0.48 -6.79 -5.11
CA ARG A 89 -0.94 -6.71 -5.46
C ARG A 89 -1.36 -5.30 -5.84
N MET A 90 -0.89 -4.31 -5.11
CA MET A 90 -1.16 -2.90 -5.43
C MET A 90 -0.52 -2.48 -6.77
N GLU A 91 0.67 -2.97 -7.08
CA GLU A 91 1.31 -2.71 -8.38
C GLU A 91 0.51 -3.32 -9.53
N CYS A 92 -0.05 -4.52 -9.35
CA CYS A 92 -0.92 -5.14 -10.35
C CYS A 92 -2.18 -4.28 -10.58
N ARG A 93 -2.80 -3.78 -9.51
CA ARG A 93 -3.96 -2.89 -9.63
C ARG A 93 -3.59 -1.58 -10.32
N THR A 94 -2.44 -1.03 -10.00
CA THR A 94 -1.91 0.19 -10.64
C THR A 94 -1.80 0.02 -12.16
N ARG A 95 -1.28 -1.12 -12.60
CA ARG A 95 -1.21 -1.45 -14.05
C ARG A 95 -2.60 -1.56 -14.66
N ARG A 96 -3.53 -2.22 -13.99
CA ARG A 96 -4.91 -2.38 -14.47
C ARG A 96 -5.65 -1.05 -14.59
N ASN A 97 -5.36 -0.11 -13.68
CA ASN A 97 -5.93 1.22 -13.72
C ASN A 97 -5.29 2.12 -14.79
N GLY A 98 -4.24 1.65 -15.46
CA GLY A 98 -3.51 2.42 -16.47
C GLY A 98 -2.59 3.49 -15.87
N TRP A 99 -2.32 3.46 -14.58
CA TRP A 99 -1.38 4.36 -13.93
C TRP A 99 0.06 3.93 -14.23
N ARG A 100 0.95 4.91 -14.39
CA ARG A 100 2.34 4.66 -14.80
C ARG A 100 3.26 4.26 -13.65
N CYS A 101 2.95 4.71 -12.44
CA CYS A 101 3.80 4.43 -11.30
C CYS A 101 3.00 4.38 -10.00
N VAL A 102 3.63 3.85 -8.98
CA VAL A 102 3.19 3.92 -7.59
C VAL A 102 4.12 4.85 -6.84
N VAL A 103 3.56 5.75 -6.07
CA VAL A 103 4.29 6.63 -5.16
C VAL A 103 3.86 6.40 -3.73
N SER A 104 4.75 6.68 -2.80
CA SER A 104 4.45 6.67 -1.37
C SER A 104 5.45 7.53 -0.62
N ASP A 105 5.30 7.54 0.68
CA ASP A 105 6.18 8.26 1.59
C ASP A 105 6.39 7.49 2.89
N THR A 106 7.53 7.71 3.53
CA THR A 106 7.83 7.19 4.86
C THR A 106 8.50 8.29 5.69
N ALA A 107 8.17 8.31 6.98
CA ALA A 107 8.82 9.20 7.94
C ALA A 107 9.18 8.39 9.19
N ASP A 108 10.44 8.44 9.58
CA ASP A 108 10.96 7.79 10.79
C ASP A 108 10.58 6.29 10.91
N ASN A 109 10.54 5.57 9.78
CA ASN A 109 10.18 4.16 9.74
C ASN A 109 11.16 3.39 8.85
N ILE A 110 12.24 2.89 9.47
CA ILE A 110 13.31 2.17 8.79
C ILE A 110 12.79 0.85 8.19
N ALA A 111 11.93 0.14 8.91
CA ALA A 111 11.38 -1.13 8.44
C ALA A 111 10.56 -0.95 7.15
N SER A 112 9.72 0.08 7.11
CA SER A 112 8.93 0.40 5.92
C SER A 112 9.82 0.86 4.76
N ALA A 113 10.82 1.72 5.02
CA ALA A 113 11.78 2.15 4.01
C ALA A 113 12.53 0.96 3.39
N ASN A 114 12.99 0.02 4.22
CA ASN A 114 13.66 -1.19 3.74
C ASN A 114 12.73 -2.06 2.88
N ASN A 115 11.45 -2.14 3.21
CA ASN A 115 10.48 -2.87 2.40
C ASN A 115 10.26 -2.22 1.03
N PHE A 116 10.26 -0.89 0.95
CA PHE A 116 10.21 -0.18 -0.33
C PHE A 116 11.45 -0.49 -1.18
N ILE A 117 12.64 -0.47 -0.59
CA ILE A 117 13.89 -0.80 -1.28
C ILE A 117 13.83 -2.24 -1.81
N ARG A 118 13.42 -3.20 -0.98
CA ARG A 118 13.30 -4.63 -1.39
C ARG A 118 12.27 -4.83 -2.50
N ALA A 119 11.22 -4.05 -2.51
CA ALA A 119 10.20 -4.11 -3.54
C ALA A 119 10.60 -3.40 -4.85
N GLY A 120 11.78 -2.80 -4.90
CA GLY A 120 12.31 -2.14 -6.08
C GLY A 120 11.91 -0.68 -6.24
N TYR A 121 11.41 -0.06 -5.18
CA TYR A 121 11.13 1.38 -5.17
C TYR A 121 12.42 2.16 -5.06
N ARG A 122 12.42 3.36 -5.62
CA ARG A 122 13.54 4.30 -5.55
C ARG A 122 13.11 5.59 -4.88
N LEU A 123 14.04 6.19 -4.17
CA LEU A 123 13.87 7.54 -3.64
C LEU A 123 13.75 8.55 -4.78
N PHE A 124 12.87 9.51 -4.61
CA PHE A 124 12.79 10.66 -5.51
C PHE A 124 12.47 11.92 -4.73
N ARG A 125 12.76 13.06 -5.35
CA ARG A 125 12.43 14.37 -4.78
C ARG A 125 11.27 14.96 -5.56
N PRO A 126 10.05 15.00 -4.99
CA PRO A 126 8.91 15.62 -5.67
C PRO A 126 9.13 17.13 -5.81
N VAL A 127 8.59 17.70 -6.87
CA VAL A 127 8.63 19.16 -7.12
C VAL A 127 7.93 19.91 -6.00
N HIS A 128 6.80 19.37 -5.53
CA HIS A 128 6.04 19.91 -4.39
C HIS A 128 5.93 18.85 -3.30
N PRO A 129 6.89 18.81 -2.36
CA PRO A 129 6.84 17.87 -1.24
C PRO A 129 5.55 18.06 -0.43
N TRP A 130 4.89 16.96 -0.12
CA TRP A 130 3.62 16.97 0.60
C TRP A 130 3.71 16.49 2.04
N GLY A 131 4.82 15.88 2.42
CA GLY A 131 5.06 15.38 3.77
C GLY A 131 5.85 16.36 4.63
N TRP A 132 6.19 15.89 5.83
CA TRP A 132 6.98 16.64 6.80
C TRP A 132 8.45 16.71 6.35
N THR A 133 9.26 17.52 7.04
CA THR A 133 10.64 17.86 6.64
C THR A 133 11.56 16.64 6.44
N ASN A 134 11.39 15.58 7.22
CA ASN A 134 12.19 14.37 7.17
C ASN A 134 11.48 13.19 6.48
N THR A 135 10.51 13.49 5.62
CA THR A 135 9.84 12.49 4.81
C THR A 135 10.70 12.03 3.66
N LEU A 136 10.76 10.72 3.45
CA LEU A 136 11.33 10.09 2.27
C LEU A 136 10.22 9.77 1.29
N TYR A 137 10.45 10.07 0.01
CA TYR A 137 9.49 9.84 -1.06
C TYR A 137 9.95 8.70 -1.95
N TRP A 138 9.05 7.76 -2.21
CA TRP A 138 9.31 6.54 -2.94
C TRP A 138 8.52 6.48 -4.23
N ARG A 139 9.12 5.93 -5.27
CA ARG A 139 8.46 5.75 -6.56
C ARG A 139 8.91 4.45 -7.21
N LYS A 140 7.96 3.74 -7.78
CA LYS A 140 8.24 2.61 -8.65
C LYS A 140 7.44 2.72 -9.93
N ARG A 141 8.12 2.66 -11.06
CA ARG A 141 7.49 2.59 -12.36
C ARG A 141 6.85 1.22 -12.54
N VAL A 142 5.59 1.20 -13.01
CA VAL A 142 4.91 -0.04 -13.38
C VAL A 142 4.68 -0.02 -14.88
N VAL A 143 5.04 -1.13 -15.55
CA VAL A 143 4.90 -1.24 -17.02
C VAL A 143 3.49 -1.73 -17.31
N CYS A 144 2.70 -0.95 -18.06
CA CYS A 144 1.42 -1.39 -18.59
C CYS A 144 1.66 -2.43 -19.70
N ASN A 145 0.79 -3.45 -19.79
CA ASN A 145 0.91 -4.51 -20.82
C ASN A 145 0.90 -4.00 -22.26
N HIS A 146 0.41 -2.77 -22.50
CA HIS A 146 0.44 -2.13 -23.81
C HIS A 146 1.86 -1.75 -24.25
N ASP A 147 2.74 -1.38 -23.33
CA ASP A 147 4.11 -0.96 -23.62
C ASP A 147 5.01 -2.14 -24.00
N ARG A 148 4.63 -3.36 -23.63
CA ARG A 148 5.37 -4.59 -23.99
C ARG A 148 5.19 -5.03 -25.45
N ARG A 149 4.18 -4.51 -26.15
CA ARG A 149 3.90 -4.86 -27.55
C ARG A 149 4.56 -3.92 -28.56
N LEU A 150 5.19 -2.83 -28.09
CA LEU A 150 5.82 -1.80 -28.92
C LEU A 150 7.35 -1.77 -28.78
N GLY A 151 7.92 -2.74 -28.05
CA GLY A 151 9.36 -2.85 -27.85
C GLY A 151 9.99 -3.99 -28.61
#